data_c7c3c9ef82e5faa4431e305b3b0ae8a0
#
_entry.id   c7c3c9ef82e5faa4431e305b3b0ae8a0
#
_cell.length_a   1.000
_cell.length_b   1.000
_cell.length_c   1.000
_cell.angle_alpha   90.00
_cell.angle_beta   90.00
_cell.angle_gamma   90.00
#
_symmetry.space_group_name_H-M   'P 1'
#
loop_
_entity.id
_entity.type
_entity.pdbx_description
1 polymer ?
#
loop_
_entity_poly.entity_id
_entity_poly.type
_entity_poly.pdbx_seq_one_letter_code
_entity_poly.pdbx_strand_id
1 'polypeptide(L)'
;IHSLYIIKGTKLAKMYEKGDIKLLPPEEYAERVVLILSMLRPDIVVQRIVGRASANTLSVNGGRPWWEVKEYIEKLMRNRHIQQGSACNYLHGAAVRRFLHE
;
A
#
# COMPACT_ATOMS: atom_id res chain seq x y z
N ILE A 1 -2.87 4.45 3.70
CA ILE A 1 -1.71 4.04 2.87
C ILE A 1 -1.98 4.40 1.43
N HIS A 2 -1.03 5.02 0.77
CA HIS A 2 -1.12 5.29 -0.66
C HIS A 2 0.28 5.41 -1.27
N SER A 3 0.34 5.24 -2.60
CA SER A 3 1.57 5.39 -3.35
C SER A 3 1.90 6.87 -3.57
N LEU A 4 3.14 7.15 -3.95
CA LEU A 4 3.57 8.49 -4.28
C LEU A 4 2.92 8.94 -5.61
N TYR A 5 2.32 10.11 -5.61
CA TYR A 5 1.76 10.74 -6.80
C TYR A 5 2.72 11.80 -7.33
N ILE A 6 2.87 11.82 -8.63
CA ILE A 6 3.61 12.89 -9.30
C ILE A 6 2.57 13.84 -9.91
N ILE A 7 2.46 15.04 -9.35
CA ILE A 7 1.49 16.05 -9.80
C ILE A 7 2.16 16.95 -10.84
N LYS A 8 1.46 17.22 -11.93
CA LYS A 8 1.93 18.08 -13.00
C LYS A 8 2.25 19.47 -12.47
N GLY A 9 3.32 20.08 -13.00
CA GLY A 9 3.72 21.43 -12.67
C GLY A 9 4.47 21.59 -11.34
N THR A 10 4.80 20.51 -10.66
CA THR A 10 5.55 20.55 -9.40
C THR A 10 7.04 20.34 -9.64
N LYS A 11 7.85 20.71 -8.62
CA LYS A 11 9.29 20.43 -8.64
C LYS A 11 9.54 18.90 -8.71
N LEU A 12 8.72 18.12 -8.03
CA LEU A 12 8.82 16.66 -8.04
C LEU A 12 8.59 16.09 -9.45
N ALA A 13 7.65 16.69 -10.22
CA ALA A 13 7.40 16.29 -11.60
C ALA A 13 8.63 16.53 -12.48
N LYS A 14 9.33 17.65 -12.29
CA LYS A 14 10.57 17.94 -13.01
C LYS A 14 11.67 16.93 -12.69
N MET A 15 11.81 16.57 -11.45
CA MET A 15 12.77 15.55 -11.01
C MET A 15 12.44 14.18 -11.60
N TYR A 16 11.17 13.83 -11.63
CA TYR A 16 10.69 12.57 -12.22
C TYR A 16 11.00 12.51 -13.73
N GLU A 17 10.73 13.60 -14.47
CA GLU A 17 10.98 13.67 -15.90
C GLU A 17 12.48 13.58 -16.23
N LYS A 18 13.35 14.06 -15.34
CA LYS A 18 14.80 13.94 -15.47
C LYS A 18 15.33 12.55 -15.11
N GLY A 19 14.51 11.69 -14.56
CA GLY A 19 14.92 10.36 -14.11
C GLY A 19 15.56 10.32 -12.73
N ASP A 20 15.50 11.42 -11.96
CA ASP A 20 16.05 11.49 -10.60
C ASP A 20 15.20 10.74 -9.59
N ILE A 21 13.93 10.50 -9.91
CA ILE A 21 12.98 9.79 -9.05
C ILE A 21 12.34 8.68 -9.86
N LYS A 22 12.29 7.48 -9.28
CA LYS A 22 11.58 6.34 -9.86
C LYS A 22 10.43 5.95 -8.95
N LEU A 23 9.25 5.74 -9.53
CA LEU A 23 8.11 5.21 -8.80
C LEU A 23 8.20 3.69 -8.75
N LEU A 24 7.68 3.12 -7.66
CA LEU A 24 7.58 1.67 -7.55
C LEU A 24 6.61 1.12 -8.59
N PRO A 25 6.93 -0.02 -9.23
CA PRO A 25 5.94 -0.75 -10.01
C PRO A 25 4.75 -1.15 -9.13
N PRO A 26 3.53 -1.27 -9.69
CA PRO A 26 2.35 -1.63 -8.90
C PRO A 26 2.52 -2.93 -8.11
N GLU A 27 3.19 -3.92 -8.68
CA GLU A 27 3.44 -5.21 -8.05
C GLU A 27 4.34 -5.07 -6.82
N GLU A 28 5.39 -4.25 -6.92
CA GLU A 28 6.29 -4.00 -5.79
C GLU A 28 5.62 -3.18 -4.70
N TYR A 29 4.82 -2.19 -5.09
CA TYR A 29 3.98 -1.43 -4.16
C TYR A 29 3.05 -2.37 -3.39
N ALA A 30 2.37 -3.28 -4.10
CA ALA A 30 1.46 -4.25 -3.50
C ALA A 30 2.17 -5.14 -2.49
N GLU A 31 3.37 -5.62 -2.80
CA GLU A 31 4.16 -6.43 -1.87
C GLU A 31 4.48 -5.66 -0.58
N ARG A 32 4.82 -4.39 -0.70
CA ARG A 32 5.10 -3.54 0.46
C ARG A 32 3.85 -3.30 1.31
N VAL A 33 2.71 -3.08 0.68
CA VAL A 33 1.44 -2.90 1.41
C VAL A 33 1.07 -4.17 2.16
N VAL A 34 1.20 -5.33 1.53
CA VAL A 34 0.94 -6.62 2.18
C VAL A 34 1.84 -6.81 3.39
N LEU A 35 3.12 -6.48 3.26
CA LEU A 35 4.06 -6.57 4.38
C LEU A 35 3.66 -5.63 5.52
N ILE A 36 3.34 -4.38 5.21
CA ILE A 36 2.91 -3.39 6.21
C ILE A 36 1.65 -3.87 6.92
N LEU A 37 0.64 -4.31 6.18
CA LEU A 37 -0.61 -4.79 6.77
C LEU A 37 -0.40 -6.02 7.64
N SER A 38 0.48 -6.93 7.25
CA SER A 38 0.77 -8.13 8.03
C SER A 38 1.36 -7.80 9.39
N MET A 39 2.09 -6.69 9.49
CA MET A 39 2.75 -6.26 10.73
C MET A 39 1.96 -5.22 11.52
N LEU A 40 0.90 -4.69 10.93
CA LEU A 40 0.07 -3.65 11.55
C LEU A 40 -0.88 -4.27 12.58
N ARG A 41 -1.04 -3.62 13.74
CA ARG A 41 -1.98 -4.10 14.77
C ARG A 41 -3.38 -4.26 14.18
N PRO A 42 -4.08 -5.36 14.44
CA PRO A 42 -5.39 -5.62 13.84
C PRO A 42 -6.49 -4.68 14.32
N ASP A 43 -6.29 -3.93 15.40
CA ASP A 43 -7.24 -2.93 15.90
C ASP A 43 -7.14 -1.57 15.21
N ILE A 44 -6.15 -1.38 14.34
CA ILE A 44 -6.01 -0.14 13.58
C ILE A 44 -6.93 -0.20 12.37
N VAL A 45 -7.79 0.83 12.23
CA VAL A 45 -8.68 0.93 11.09
C VAL A 45 -7.91 1.47 9.88
N VAL A 46 -7.82 0.67 8.82
CA VAL A 46 -7.20 1.09 7.57
C VAL A 46 -8.29 1.60 6.63
N GLN A 47 -8.28 2.91 6.38
CA GLN A 47 -9.30 3.54 5.54
C GLN A 47 -9.06 3.29 4.04
N ARG A 48 -7.79 3.18 3.63
CA ARG A 48 -7.43 2.89 2.24
C ARG A 48 -6.05 2.27 2.16
N ILE A 49 -5.87 1.44 1.15
CA ILE A 49 -4.57 0.80 0.82
C ILE A 49 -4.00 1.31 -0.50
N VAL A 50 -4.81 2.02 -1.29
CA VAL A 50 -4.40 2.70 -2.52
C VAL A 50 -5.17 4.01 -2.59
N GLY A 51 -4.46 5.11 -2.87
CA GLY A 51 -5.10 6.39 -3.05
C GLY A 51 -5.62 6.56 -4.48
N ARG A 52 -6.62 7.43 -4.64
CA ARG A 52 -7.14 7.81 -5.95
C ARG A 52 -6.38 9.03 -6.46
N ALA A 53 -5.91 8.96 -7.69
CA ALA A 53 -5.21 10.07 -8.32
C ALA A 53 -6.18 11.10 -8.87
N SER A 54 -5.81 12.37 -8.79
CA SER A 54 -6.57 13.46 -9.42
C SER A 54 -6.22 13.58 -10.90
N ALA A 55 -7.02 14.35 -11.65
CA ALA A 55 -6.83 14.54 -13.08
C ALA A 55 -5.49 15.20 -13.46
N ASN A 56 -4.88 15.97 -12.55
CA ASN A 56 -3.59 16.62 -12.78
C ASN A 56 -2.39 15.77 -12.34
N THR A 57 -2.59 14.48 -12.07
CA THR A 57 -1.52 13.57 -11.74
C THR A 57 -0.75 13.16 -13.00
N LEU A 58 0.56 13.34 -12.98
CA LEU A 58 1.45 12.95 -14.08
C LEU A 58 1.68 11.44 -14.10
N SER A 59 1.93 10.86 -12.93
CA SER A 59 2.19 9.42 -12.82
C SER A 59 1.84 8.91 -11.43
N VAL A 60 1.26 7.74 -11.38
CA VAL A 60 0.96 6.98 -10.17
C VAL A 60 0.63 5.53 -10.54
N ASN A 61 0.98 4.57 -9.69
CA ASN A 61 0.64 3.15 -9.84
C ASN A 61 1.06 2.53 -11.19
N GLY A 62 2.14 3.06 -11.81
CA GLY A 62 2.59 2.56 -13.11
C GLY A 62 1.54 2.69 -14.21
N GLY A 63 0.63 3.64 -14.11
CA GLY A 63 -0.46 3.85 -15.06
C GLY A 63 -1.66 2.96 -14.84
N ARG A 64 -1.65 2.08 -13.85
CA ARG A 64 -2.80 1.22 -13.55
C ARG A 64 -3.83 1.95 -12.70
N PRO A 65 -5.14 1.71 -12.91
CA PRO A 65 -6.18 2.26 -12.05
C PRO A 65 -6.02 1.82 -10.59
N TRP A 66 -6.41 2.69 -9.66
CA TRP A 66 -6.31 2.39 -8.23
C TRP A 66 -7.06 1.10 -7.83
N TRP A 67 -8.20 0.82 -8.46
CA TRP A 67 -9.01 -0.34 -8.13
C TRP A 67 -8.36 -1.66 -8.58
N GLU A 68 -7.59 -1.65 -9.67
CA GLU A 68 -6.80 -2.83 -10.07
C GLU A 68 -5.71 -3.14 -9.07
N VAL A 69 -5.01 -2.12 -8.59
CA VAL A 69 -3.95 -2.28 -7.58
C VAL A 69 -4.54 -2.80 -6.28
N LYS A 70 -5.69 -2.25 -5.88
CA LYS A 70 -6.41 -2.71 -4.69
C LYS A 70 -6.79 -4.19 -4.79
N GLU A 71 -7.38 -4.59 -5.91
CA GLU A 71 -7.74 -5.99 -6.14
C GLU A 71 -6.55 -6.92 -6.11
N TYR A 72 -5.43 -6.50 -6.69
CA TYR A 72 -4.20 -7.27 -6.68
C TYR A 72 -3.68 -7.47 -5.26
N ILE A 73 -3.69 -6.44 -4.43
CA ILE A 73 -3.30 -6.52 -3.02
C ILE A 73 -4.18 -7.52 -2.27
N GLU A 74 -5.50 -7.39 -2.42
CA GLU A 74 -6.46 -8.28 -1.77
C GLU A 74 -6.28 -9.72 -2.20
N LYS A 75 -6.00 -9.96 -3.48
CA LYS A 75 -5.73 -11.29 -4.03
C LYS A 75 -4.46 -11.90 -3.45
N LEU A 76 -3.38 -11.12 -3.33
CA LEU A 76 -2.15 -11.58 -2.70
C LEU A 76 -2.39 -12.00 -1.25
N MET A 77 -3.13 -11.21 -0.51
CA MET A 77 -3.43 -11.51 0.88
C MET A 77 -4.26 -12.79 1.00
N ARG A 78 -5.28 -12.95 0.18
CA ARG A 78 -6.10 -14.18 0.17
C ARG A 78 -5.27 -15.41 -0.19
N ASN A 79 -4.48 -15.32 -1.25
CA ASN A 79 -3.70 -16.47 -1.75
C ASN A 79 -2.61 -16.89 -0.76
N ARG A 80 -2.09 -15.95 0.01
CA ARG A 80 -1.05 -16.20 1.02
C ARG A 80 -1.59 -16.41 2.42
N HIS A 81 -2.92 -16.36 2.58
CA HIS A 81 -3.58 -16.47 3.91
C HIS A 81 -3.06 -15.42 4.90
N ILE A 82 -2.83 -14.20 4.42
CA ILE A 82 -2.37 -13.08 5.23
C ILE A 82 -3.56 -12.20 5.59
N GLN A 83 -3.64 -11.84 6.87
CA GLN A 83 -4.61 -10.86 7.39
C GLN A 83 -3.84 -9.73 8.05
N GLN A 84 -4.51 -8.60 8.24
CA GLN A 84 -3.92 -7.50 9.00
C GLN A 84 -3.49 -8.01 10.37
N GLY A 85 -2.23 -7.83 10.70
CA GLY A 85 -1.68 -8.25 11.98
C GLY A 85 -1.17 -9.67 12.04
N SER A 86 -1.22 -10.46 10.96
CA SER A 86 -0.76 -11.86 10.94
C SER A 86 0.67 -12.02 11.46
N ALA A 87 1.54 -11.04 11.20
CA ALA A 87 2.94 -11.05 11.65
C ALA A 87 3.22 -9.99 12.71
N CYS A 88 2.20 -9.40 13.32
CA CYS A 88 2.36 -8.36 14.32
C CYS A 88 2.92 -8.94 15.62
N ASN A 89 4.05 -8.37 16.07
CA ASN A 89 4.69 -8.80 17.32
C ASN A 89 4.59 -7.75 18.45
N TYR A 90 3.72 -6.77 18.29
CA TYR A 90 3.47 -5.77 19.32
C TYR A 90 3.09 -6.44 20.63
N LEU A 91 3.72 -6.06 21.73
CA LEU A 91 3.56 -6.70 23.03
C LEU A 91 3.82 -8.23 22.96
N HIS A 92 4.86 -8.63 22.23
CA HIS A 92 5.22 -10.04 22.03
C HIS A 92 4.07 -10.87 21.46
N GLY A 93 3.28 -10.27 20.58
CA GLY A 93 2.14 -10.92 19.94
C GLY A 93 0.85 -10.88 20.76
N ALA A 94 0.85 -10.28 21.94
CA ALA A 94 -0.34 -10.24 22.80
C ALA A 94 -1.49 -9.47 22.15
N ALA A 95 -1.18 -8.39 21.42
CA ALA A 95 -2.21 -7.61 20.72
C ALA A 95 -2.96 -8.44 19.68
N VAL A 96 -2.24 -9.28 18.93
CA VAL A 96 -2.84 -10.16 17.93
C VAL A 96 -3.64 -11.27 18.60
N ARG A 97 -3.06 -11.95 19.60
CA ARG A 97 -3.73 -13.04 20.30
C ARG A 97 -5.04 -12.59 20.94
N ARG A 98 -5.08 -11.37 21.46
CA ARG A 98 -6.29 -10.78 22.03
C ARG A 98 -7.44 -10.73 21.02
N PHE A 99 -7.17 -10.40 19.76
CA PHE A 99 -8.19 -10.32 18.72
C PHE A 99 -8.53 -11.68 18.11
N LEU A 100 -7.58 -12.62 18.12
CA LEU A 100 -7.79 -13.95 17.55
C LEU A 100 -8.63 -14.87 18.46
N HIS A 101 -8.71 -14.57 19.75
CA HIS A 101 -9.42 -15.39 20.74
C HIS A 101 -10.75 -14.80 21.19
N GLU A 102 -11.18 -13.71 20.59
CA GLU A 102 -12.49 -13.11 20.89
C GLU A 102 -13.61 -13.70 19.98
#